data_c31c5021b6adee1105c3531b7fcc50ad
#
_entry.id   c31c5021b6adee1105c3531b7fcc50ad
#
_cell.length_a   1.000
_cell.length_b   1.000
_cell.length_c   1.000
_cell.angle_alpha   90.00
_cell.angle_beta   90.00
_cell.angle_gamma   90.00
#
_symmetry.space_group_name_H-M   'P 1'
#
loop_
_entity.id
_entity.type
_entity.pdbx_description
1 polymer ?
#
loop_
_entity_poly.entity_id
_entity_poly.type
_entity_poly.pdbx_seq_one_letter_code
_entity_poly.pdbx_strand_id
1 'polypeptide(L)'
;MDIISELNGKRILIWGYGREGKATEHFLQRCVKPASVDIFEGKKEEIDEDDYDFIIKSPGIVMNEENPKYTSETELFLQQFRDQVIGITGTKGKSTTSAMLYTVLKACSSRPVLLLGNIGQPCLDYFEEVTEDTIIVYEMSCHQLAHTNVSPHIAIFLNLYEEHLDYYGTVEKYFEAKSHIAAYQKSGDYFFVGENVPQIDTKAQRTVLHQPKGVHYELKLAGEHNQYDAQFVERVAELLGCEKEAVLKSMADFEGLPHRLQY
;
A
#
# COMPACT_ATOMS: atom_id res chain seq x y z
N MET A 1 -8.21 -2.93 -15.80
CA MET A 1 -7.73 -4.21 -16.42
C MET A 1 -8.38 -5.31 -15.59
N ASP A 2 -8.84 -6.39 -16.19
CA ASP A 2 -9.45 -7.50 -15.43
C ASP A 2 -8.38 -8.58 -15.21
N ILE A 3 -7.79 -8.59 -14.01
CA ILE A 3 -6.70 -9.53 -13.70
C ILE A 3 -7.16 -11.00 -13.71
N ILE A 4 -8.45 -11.28 -13.45
CA ILE A 4 -8.97 -12.65 -13.53
C ILE A 4 -8.88 -13.16 -14.99
N SER A 5 -9.34 -12.34 -15.95
CA SER A 5 -9.25 -12.69 -17.36
C SER A 5 -7.81 -12.81 -17.84
N GLU A 6 -6.89 -12.01 -17.30
CA GLU A 6 -5.47 -12.06 -17.66
C GLU A 6 -4.78 -13.34 -17.18
N LEU A 7 -5.12 -13.79 -15.96
CA LEU A 7 -4.52 -14.97 -15.33
C LEU A 7 -5.19 -16.30 -15.75
N ASN A 8 -6.39 -16.26 -16.33
CA ASN A 8 -7.08 -17.47 -16.79
C ASN A 8 -6.29 -18.20 -17.89
N GLY A 9 -6.15 -19.53 -17.74
CA GLY A 9 -5.44 -20.39 -18.68
C GLY A 9 -3.92 -20.23 -18.66
N LYS A 10 -3.34 -19.48 -17.71
CA LYS A 10 -1.91 -19.23 -17.58
C LYS A 10 -1.23 -20.23 -16.66
N ARG A 11 0.04 -20.50 -16.92
CA ARG A 11 0.93 -21.27 -16.04
C ARG A 11 1.55 -20.27 -15.06
N ILE A 12 1.30 -20.46 -13.78
CA ILE A 12 1.63 -19.49 -12.72
C ILE A 12 2.56 -20.13 -11.71
N LEU A 13 3.66 -19.45 -11.38
CA LEU A 13 4.52 -19.76 -10.26
C LEU A 13 4.26 -18.79 -9.11
N ILE A 14 4.02 -19.28 -7.91
CA ILE A 14 4.06 -18.51 -6.67
C ILE A 14 5.46 -18.68 -6.07
N TRP A 15 6.27 -17.61 -6.12
CA TRP A 15 7.62 -17.61 -5.58
C TRP A 15 7.69 -16.97 -4.22
N GLY A 16 7.90 -17.80 -3.18
CA GLY A 16 7.78 -17.46 -1.77
C GLY A 16 6.37 -17.71 -1.23
N TYR A 17 6.29 -18.52 -0.16
CA TYR A 17 5.01 -19.01 0.37
C TYR A 17 4.71 -18.53 1.79
N GLY A 18 5.02 -17.23 2.03
CA GLY A 18 4.63 -16.51 3.24
C GLY A 18 3.14 -16.12 3.24
N ARG A 19 2.78 -15.07 3.98
CA ARG A 19 1.38 -14.58 4.08
C ARG A 19 0.79 -14.24 2.70
N GLU A 20 1.51 -13.45 1.90
CA GLU A 20 1.05 -13.02 0.57
C GLU A 20 1.04 -14.19 -0.44
N GLY A 21 2.02 -15.10 -0.39
CA GLY A 21 2.00 -16.28 -1.26
C GLY A 21 0.79 -17.18 -1.00
N LYS A 22 0.39 -17.37 0.25
CA LYS A 22 -0.82 -18.12 0.62
C LYS A 22 -2.11 -17.41 0.18
N ALA A 23 -2.17 -16.09 0.36
CA ALA A 23 -3.31 -15.29 -0.11
C ALA A 23 -3.43 -15.33 -1.64
N THR A 24 -2.30 -15.29 -2.35
CA THR A 24 -2.24 -15.46 -3.81
C THR A 24 -2.79 -16.83 -4.22
N GLU A 25 -2.37 -17.90 -3.57
CA GLU A 25 -2.90 -19.25 -3.85
C GLU A 25 -4.41 -19.31 -3.61
N HIS A 26 -4.91 -18.81 -2.48
CA HIS A 26 -6.34 -18.78 -2.19
C HIS A 26 -7.12 -18.00 -3.25
N PHE A 27 -6.60 -16.84 -3.68
CA PHE A 27 -7.21 -16.05 -4.75
C PHE A 27 -7.25 -16.84 -6.07
N LEU A 28 -6.15 -17.46 -6.48
CA LEU A 28 -6.09 -18.25 -7.70
C LEU A 28 -7.08 -19.42 -7.67
N GLN A 29 -7.22 -20.10 -6.52
CA GLN A 29 -8.15 -21.22 -6.36
C GLN A 29 -9.62 -20.78 -6.41
N ARG A 30 -9.96 -19.60 -5.89
CA ARG A 30 -11.36 -19.12 -5.80
C ARG A 30 -11.81 -18.37 -7.04
N CYS A 31 -10.93 -17.54 -7.61
CA CYS A 31 -11.33 -16.54 -8.59
C CYS A 31 -10.81 -16.81 -10.00
N VAL A 32 -9.76 -17.63 -10.15
CA VAL A 32 -9.04 -17.83 -11.43
C VAL A 32 -9.10 -19.29 -11.85
N LYS A 33 -9.02 -19.53 -13.15
CA LYS A 33 -8.88 -20.88 -13.75
C LYS A 33 -7.53 -20.97 -14.46
N PRO A 34 -6.40 -21.05 -13.73
CA PRO A 34 -5.07 -21.16 -14.32
C PRO A 34 -4.89 -22.52 -15.02
N ALA A 35 -3.94 -22.61 -15.94
CA ALA A 35 -3.54 -23.89 -16.55
C ALA A 35 -2.77 -24.76 -15.54
N SER A 36 -1.87 -24.13 -14.77
CA SER A 36 -1.19 -24.75 -13.63
C SER A 36 -0.81 -23.68 -12.59
N VAL A 37 -0.65 -24.11 -11.34
CA VAL A 37 -0.09 -23.31 -10.25
C VAL A 37 0.96 -24.14 -9.55
N ASP A 38 2.19 -23.64 -9.53
CA ASP A 38 3.30 -24.23 -8.80
C ASP A 38 3.73 -23.29 -7.67
N ILE A 39 4.24 -23.85 -6.57
CA ILE A 39 4.76 -23.12 -5.41
C ILE A 39 6.25 -23.39 -5.28
N PHE A 40 7.04 -22.35 -5.10
CA PHE A 40 8.48 -22.45 -5.00
C PHE A 40 9.06 -21.55 -3.91
N GLU A 41 10.00 -22.07 -3.13
CA GLU A 41 10.69 -21.34 -2.04
C GLU A 41 12.22 -21.34 -2.18
N GLY A 42 12.74 -21.75 -3.35
CA GLY A 42 14.17 -21.80 -3.66
C GLY A 42 14.72 -20.48 -4.24
N LYS A 43 15.88 -20.59 -4.87
CA LYS A 43 16.59 -19.47 -5.47
C LYS A 43 16.17 -19.22 -6.91
N LYS A 44 16.34 -17.97 -7.39
CA LYS A 44 15.98 -17.57 -8.75
C LYS A 44 16.61 -18.48 -9.83
N GLU A 45 17.86 -18.85 -9.66
CA GLU A 45 18.63 -19.66 -10.62
C GLU A 45 18.07 -21.09 -10.82
N GLU A 46 17.17 -21.52 -9.95
CA GLU A 46 16.48 -22.81 -10.01
C GLU A 46 15.12 -22.73 -10.73
N ILE A 47 14.68 -21.51 -11.10
CA ILE A 47 13.43 -21.27 -11.82
C ILE A 47 13.70 -21.26 -13.31
N ASP A 48 13.06 -22.19 -14.06
CA ASP A 48 12.97 -22.09 -15.51
C ASP A 48 11.81 -21.15 -15.86
N GLU A 49 12.14 -19.88 -16.17
CA GLU A 49 11.14 -18.85 -16.47
C GLU A 49 10.31 -19.17 -17.73
N ASP A 50 10.76 -20.04 -18.61
CA ASP A 50 10.03 -20.43 -19.83
C ASP A 50 8.87 -21.39 -19.53
N ASP A 51 8.88 -22.03 -18.36
CA ASP A 51 7.78 -22.88 -17.91
C ASP A 51 6.55 -22.09 -17.47
N TYR A 52 6.69 -20.78 -17.20
CA TYR A 52 5.63 -19.96 -16.64
C TYR A 52 5.28 -18.75 -17.50
N ASP A 53 4.00 -18.37 -17.47
CA ASP A 53 3.49 -17.15 -18.07
C ASP A 53 3.53 -15.98 -17.07
N PHE A 54 3.35 -16.29 -15.76
CA PHE A 54 3.47 -15.36 -14.64
C PHE A 54 4.25 -15.97 -13.49
N ILE A 55 5.08 -15.15 -12.84
CA ILE A 55 5.79 -15.48 -11.60
C ILE A 55 5.39 -14.44 -10.56
N ILE A 56 4.53 -14.85 -9.61
CA ILE A 56 4.04 -13.96 -8.54
C ILE A 56 4.97 -14.11 -7.35
N LYS A 57 5.83 -13.11 -7.15
CA LYS A 57 6.86 -13.16 -6.11
C LYS A 57 6.43 -12.51 -4.81
N SER A 58 6.88 -13.06 -3.69
CA SER A 58 6.76 -12.42 -2.37
C SER A 58 7.63 -11.16 -2.26
N PRO A 59 7.20 -10.12 -1.50
CA PRO A 59 7.90 -8.83 -1.40
C PRO A 59 9.36 -8.94 -0.92
N GLY A 60 9.64 -9.86 0.01
CA GLY A 60 10.98 -10.05 0.58
C GLY A 60 12.01 -10.64 -0.40
N ILE A 61 11.59 -11.07 -1.58
CA ILE A 61 12.51 -11.62 -2.58
C ILE A 61 13.11 -10.48 -3.40
N VAL A 62 14.45 -10.35 -3.33
CA VAL A 62 15.20 -9.36 -4.08
C VAL A 62 15.27 -9.75 -5.54
N MET A 63 14.98 -8.81 -6.43
CA MET A 63 15.19 -8.95 -7.87
C MET A 63 16.02 -7.78 -8.37
N ASN A 64 17.02 -8.07 -9.19
CA ASN A 64 17.90 -7.07 -9.79
C ASN A 64 17.63 -6.86 -11.29
N GLU A 65 16.65 -7.56 -11.83
CA GLU A 65 16.31 -7.56 -13.27
C GLU A 65 14.83 -7.30 -13.47
N GLU A 66 14.50 -6.50 -14.46
CA GLU A 66 13.14 -6.32 -14.94
C GLU A 66 12.78 -7.43 -15.93
N ASN A 67 11.75 -8.19 -15.62
CA ASN A 67 11.18 -9.17 -16.50
C ASN A 67 9.64 -9.08 -16.41
N PRO A 68 8.92 -8.87 -17.52
CA PRO A 68 7.47 -8.66 -17.52
C PRO A 68 6.66 -9.87 -17.03
N LYS A 69 7.27 -11.05 -16.90
CA LYS A 69 6.62 -12.23 -16.30
C LYS A 69 6.50 -12.11 -14.78
N TYR A 70 7.32 -11.27 -14.14
CA TYR A 70 7.29 -11.09 -12.70
C TYR A 70 6.26 -10.04 -12.28
N THR A 71 5.47 -10.40 -11.31
CA THR A 71 4.51 -9.52 -10.66
C THR A 71 4.45 -9.83 -9.15
N SER A 72 3.58 -9.15 -8.43
CA SER A 72 3.35 -9.35 -7.01
C SER A 72 1.86 -9.28 -6.67
N GLU A 73 1.49 -9.78 -5.49
CA GLU A 73 0.15 -9.61 -4.94
C GLU A 73 -0.30 -8.14 -4.97
N THR A 74 0.59 -7.25 -4.52
CA THR A 74 0.35 -5.80 -4.48
C THR A 74 0.10 -5.23 -5.87
N GLU A 75 0.92 -5.59 -6.87
CA GLU A 75 0.77 -5.09 -8.23
C GLU A 75 -0.52 -5.57 -8.88
N LEU A 76 -0.84 -6.87 -8.78
CA LEU A 76 -2.09 -7.44 -9.29
C LEU A 76 -3.31 -6.73 -8.67
N PHE A 77 -3.30 -6.52 -7.36
CA PHE A 77 -4.38 -5.84 -6.67
C PHE A 77 -4.53 -4.38 -7.13
N LEU A 78 -3.43 -3.65 -7.28
CA LEU A 78 -3.44 -2.28 -7.80
C LEU A 78 -3.88 -2.22 -9.26
N GLN A 79 -3.50 -3.17 -10.11
CA GLN A 79 -3.98 -3.23 -11.50
C GLN A 79 -5.51 -3.28 -11.57
N GLN A 80 -6.14 -3.96 -10.63
CA GLN A 80 -7.60 -4.09 -10.56
C GLN A 80 -8.28 -2.90 -9.87
N PHE A 81 -7.76 -2.46 -8.72
CA PHE A 81 -8.50 -1.60 -7.79
C PHE A 81 -7.82 -0.26 -7.48
N ARG A 82 -6.79 0.15 -8.23
CA ARG A 82 -6.01 1.36 -7.92
C ARG A 82 -6.86 2.62 -7.66
N ASP A 83 -7.98 2.74 -8.36
CA ASP A 83 -8.85 3.92 -8.30
C ASP A 83 -9.64 4.01 -6.97
N GLN A 84 -9.64 2.94 -6.19
CA GLN A 84 -10.29 2.83 -4.88
C GLN A 84 -9.25 2.85 -3.74
N VAL A 85 -7.95 2.78 -4.08
CA VAL A 85 -6.86 2.62 -3.10
C VAL A 85 -6.31 3.96 -2.65
N ILE A 86 -6.21 4.10 -1.33
CA ILE A 86 -5.40 5.10 -0.63
C ILE A 86 -4.15 4.37 -0.13
N GLY A 87 -3.05 4.50 -0.86
CA GLY A 87 -1.78 3.86 -0.53
C GLY A 87 -0.98 4.71 0.47
N ILE A 88 -0.45 4.09 1.52
CA ILE A 88 0.29 4.78 2.57
C ILE A 88 1.67 4.15 2.73
N THR A 89 2.72 4.94 2.54
CA THR A 89 4.11 4.55 2.80
C THR A 89 4.86 5.61 3.62
N GLY A 90 6.05 5.29 4.05
CA GLY A 90 6.95 6.13 4.83
C GLY A 90 7.96 5.26 5.56
N THR A 91 8.96 5.85 6.15
CA THR A 91 9.85 5.12 7.05
C THR A 91 9.13 4.86 8.38
N LYS A 92 8.54 5.89 8.97
CA LYS A 92 7.82 5.84 10.25
C LYS A 92 6.36 6.29 10.07
N GLY A 93 5.50 5.92 11.00
CA GLY A 93 4.10 6.40 11.06
C GLY A 93 3.08 5.64 10.22
N LYS A 94 3.50 4.82 9.25
CA LYS A 94 2.60 4.09 8.33
C LYS A 94 1.42 3.43 9.01
N SER A 95 1.66 2.55 9.96
CA SER A 95 0.61 1.75 10.59
C SER A 95 -0.34 2.61 11.43
N THR A 96 0.18 3.61 12.14
CA THR A 96 -0.63 4.57 12.91
C THR A 96 -1.53 5.37 11.98
N THR A 97 -0.96 5.94 10.91
CA THR A 97 -1.71 6.73 9.92
C THR A 97 -2.77 5.88 9.22
N SER A 98 -2.42 4.66 8.80
CA SER A 98 -3.36 3.75 8.13
C SER A 98 -4.53 3.36 9.04
N ALA A 99 -4.25 3.00 10.29
CA ALA A 99 -5.30 2.63 11.24
C ALA A 99 -6.17 3.83 11.64
N MET A 100 -5.56 5.01 11.84
CA MET A 100 -6.30 6.23 12.15
C MET A 100 -7.20 6.63 10.97
N LEU A 101 -6.67 6.62 9.74
CA LEU A 101 -7.46 6.94 8.54
C LEU A 101 -8.61 5.95 8.34
N TYR A 102 -8.36 4.65 8.51
CA TYR A 102 -9.39 3.62 8.46
C TYR A 102 -10.51 3.89 9.48
N THR A 103 -10.14 4.20 10.74
CA THR A 103 -11.11 4.50 11.81
C THR A 103 -11.94 5.74 11.48
N VAL A 104 -11.30 6.80 11.01
CA VAL A 104 -11.97 8.04 10.59
C VAL A 104 -12.93 7.79 9.44
N LEU A 105 -12.48 7.12 8.38
CA LEU A 105 -13.33 6.85 7.21
C LEU A 105 -14.50 5.92 7.54
N LYS A 106 -14.31 4.94 8.41
CA LYS A 106 -15.42 4.11 8.91
C LYS A 106 -16.47 4.89 9.71
N ALA A 107 -16.05 5.92 10.43
CA ALA A 107 -16.97 6.76 11.20
C ALA A 107 -17.67 7.82 10.36
N CYS A 108 -17.01 8.34 9.30
CA CYS A 108 -17.46 9.52 8.57
C CYS A 108 -18.01 9.22 7.16
N SER A 109 -17.73 8.03 6.62
CA SER A 109 -18.20 7.63 5.28
C SER A 109 -19.31 6.60 5.38
N SER A 110 -20.28 6.68 4.47
CA SER A 110 -21.30 5.63 4.26
C SER A 110 -20.80 4.47 3.39
N ARG A 111 -19.64 4.62 2.77
CA ARG A 111 -19.03 3.61 1.88
C ARG A 111 -18.36 2.51 2.72
N PRO A 112 -18.30 1.26 2.22
CA PRO A 112 -17.46 0.22 2.84
C PRO A 112 -16.00 0.66 2.88
N VAL A 113 -15.29 0.39 3.99
CA VAL A 113 -13.87 0.70 4.14
C VAL A 113 -13.12 -0.56 4.55
N LEU A 114 -12.05 -0.88 3.84
CA LEU A 114 -11.14 -1.99 4.14
C LEU A 114 -9.76 -1.46 4.55
N LEU A 115 -9.08 -2.17 5.45
CA LEU A 115 -7.69 -1.92 5.84
C LEU A 115 -6.85 -3.14 5.46
N LEU A 116 -5.96 -2.98 4.50
CA LEU A 116 -5.22 -4.05 3.87
C LEU A 116 -3.70 -3.77 3.82
N GLY A 117 -2.93 -4.79 3.49
CA GLY A 117 -1.50 -4.70 3.18
C GLY A 117 -0.59 -5.13 4.33
N ASN A 118 0.49 -4.39 4.53
CA ASN A 118 1.52 -4.71 5.55
C ASN A 118 0.97 -4.71 6.98
N ILE A 119 -0.01 -3.86 7.26
CA ILE A 119 -0.91 -3.96 8.42
C ILE A 119 -2.25 -4.51 7.95
N GLY A 120 -2.96 -5.24 8.82
CA GLY A 120 -4.24 -5.86 8.46
C GLY A 120 -4.03 -7.19 7.76
N GLN A 121 -4.69 -7.37 6.64
CA GLN A 121 -4.71 -8.63 5.90
C GLN A 121 -4.09 -8.50 4.52
N PRO A 122 -3.58 -9.60 3.92
CA PRO A 122 -3.17 -9.63 2.52
C PRO A 122 -4.32 -9.20 1.60
N CYS A 123 -4.00 -8.44 0.56
CA CYS A 123 -5.06 -7.78 -0.23
C CYS A 123 -5.86 -8.76 -1.11
N LEU A 124 -5.25 -9.81 -1.64
CA LEU A 124 -5.94 -10.78 -2.49
C LEU A 124 -6.92 -11.67 -1.71
N ASP A 125 -6.77 -11.82 -0.38
CA ASP A 125 -7.76 -12.51 0.44
C ASP A 125 -9.13 -11.79 0.45
N TYR A 126 -9.13 -10.48 0.20
CA TYR A 126 -10.33 -9.61 0.18
C TYR A 126 -10.79 -9.22 -1.22
N PHE A 127 -10.23 -9.83 -2.27
CA PHE A 127 -10.52 -9.47 -3.64
C PHE A 127 -12.04 -9.47 -3.97
N GLU A 128 -12.76 -10.49 -3.51
CA GLU A 128 -14.19 -10.65 -3.75
C GLU A 128 -15.08 -9.73 -2.88
N GLU A 129 -14.52 -9.13 -1.82
CA GLU A 129 -15.24 -8.20 -0.94
C GLU A 129 -15.21 -6.76 -1.46
N VAL A 130 -14.34 -6.45 -2.42
CA VAL A 130 -14.23 -5.12 -3.01
C VAL A 130 -15.39 -4.88 -3.98
N THR A 131 -16.22 -3.90 -3.65
CA THR A 131 -17.29 -3.40 -4.53
C THR A 131 -16.87 -2.07 -5.16
N GLU A 132 -17.62 -1.55 -6.13
CA GLU A 132 -17.33 -0.27 -6.79
C GLU A 132 -17.22 0.91 -5.82
N ASP A 133 -17.95 0.85 -4.70
CA ASP A 133 -17.96 1.91 -3.68
C ASP A 133 -16.93 1.71 -2.57
N THR A 134 -16.20 0.61 -2.52
CA THR A 134 -15.27 0.31 -1.44
C THR A 134 -14.10 1.30 -1.42
N ILE A 135 -13.78 1.86 -0.26
CA ILE A 135 -12.55 2.62 0.00
C ILE A 135 -11.52 1.65 0.60
N ILE A 136 -10.32 1.62 0.04
CA ILE A 136 -9.25 0.72 0.49
C ILE A 136 -8.11 1.54 1.06
N VAL A 137 -7.90 1.46 2.36
CA VAL A 137 -6.71 2.00 3.04
C VAL A 137 -5.64 0.92 2.99
N TYR A 138 -4.56 1.16 2.23
CA TYR A 138 -3.53 0.17 1.96
C TYR A 138 -2.16 0.61 2.49
N GLU A 139 -1.70 -0.02 3.58
CA GLU A 139 -0.33 0.18 4.05
C GLU A 139 0.66 -0.55 3.17
N MET A 140 1.57 0.18 2.53
CA MET A 140 2.52 -0.33 1.56
C MET A 140 3.96 -0.23 2.08
N SER A 141 4.63 -1.36 2.22
CA SER A 141 6.06 -1.41 2.54
C SER A 141 6.93 -1.06 1.31
N CYS A 142 8.21 -0.75 1.55
CA CYS A 142 9.16 -0.56 0.45
C CYS A 142 9.34 -1.82 -0.40
N HIS A 143 9.29 -2.99 0.22
CA HIS A 143 9.43 -4.27 -0.49
C HIS A 143 8.22 -4.58 -1.40
N GLN A 144 7.01 -4.20 -0.97
CA GLN A 144 5.81 -4.31 -1.82
C GLN A 144 5.84 -3.31 -2.99
N LEU A 145 6.37 -2.11 -2.77
CA LEU A 145 6.47 -1.06 -3.79
C LEU A 145 7.61 -1.28 -4.79
N ALA A 146 8.69 -1.96 -4.39
CA ALA A 146 9.95 -2.02 -5.14
C ALA A 146 9.79 -2.44 -6.62
N HIS A 147 8.81 -3.28 -6.92
CA HIS A 147 8.64 -3.85 -8.25
C HIS A 147 7.24 -3.60 -8.85
N THR A 148 6.44 -2.70 -8.26
CA THR A 148 5.15 -2.34 -8.85
C THR A 148 5.29 -1.19 -9.84
N ASN A 149 4.61 -1.31 -10.98
CA ASN A 149 4.50 -0.30 -12.02
C ASN A 149 3.11 0.37 -12.03
N VAL A 150 2.37 0.23 -10.92
CA VAL A 150 1.05 0.82 -10.72
C VAL A 150 1.02 1.55 -9.40
N SER A 151 0.61 2.82 -9.42
CA SER A 151 0.43 3.63 -8.21
C SER A 151 -1.05 3.77 -7.87
N PRO A 152 -1.44 3.88 -6.58
CA PRO A 152 -2.81 4.12 -6.15
C PRO A 152 -3.31 5.51 -6.59
N HIS A 153 -4.64 5.67 -6.64
CA HIS A 153 -5.29 6.95 -6.94
C HIS A 153 -4.94 8.04 -5.93
N ILE A 154 -4.95 7.69 -4.63
CA ILE A 154 -4.50 8.57 -3.56
C ILE A 154 -3.25 7.96 -2.95
N ALA A 155 -2.14 8.69 -2.95
CA ALA A 155 -0.87 8.27 -2.38
C ALA A 155 -0.48 9.17 -1.20
N ILE A 156 -0.01 8.56 -0.12
CA ILE A 156 0.57 9.22 1.05
C ILE A 156 2.00 8.73 1.24
N PHE A 157 2.97 9.64 1.23
CA PHE A 157 4.35 9.35 1.60
C PHE A 157 4.73 10.23 2.80
N LEU A 158 4.64 9.65 4.00
CA LEU A 158 4.73 10.39 5.26
C LEU A 158 6.10 11.03 5.48
N ASN A 159 7.15 10.25 5.34
CA ASN A 159 8.53 10.68 5.63
C ASN A 159 9.55 9.69 5.08
N LEU A 160 10.79 10.16 4.90
CA LEU A 160 11.93 9.34 4.50
C LEU A 160 13.08 9.55 5.49
N TYR A 161 13.52 8.46 6.11
CA TYR A 161 14.74 8.36 6.93
C TYR A 161 15.53 7.15 6.50
N GLU A 162 16.79 7.08 6.90
CA GLU A 162 17.65 5.93 6.63
C GLU A 162 17.13 4.68 7.35
N GLU A 163 16.82 3.62 6.57
CA GLU A 163 16.37 2.31 7.05
C GLU A 163 16.57 1.25 5.96
N HIS A 164 16.64 -0.04 6.33
CA HIS A 164 16.78 -1.18 5.40
C HIS A 164 18.00 -1.13 4.46
N LEU A 165 19.12 -0.55 4.90
CA LEU A 165 20.34 -0.48 4.08
C LEU A 165 21.01 -1.84 3.86
N ASP A 166 20.78 -2.80 4.74
CA ASP A 166 21.14 -4.21 4.58
C ASP A 166 20.51 -4.86 3.35
N TYR A 167 19.31 -4.41 2.98
CA TYR A 167 18.57 -4.90 1.81
C TYR A 167 18.82 -4.05 0.56
N TYR A 168 18.70 -2.72 0.66
CA TYR A 168 18.78 -1.80 -0.49
C TYR A 168 20.21 -1.32 -0.78
N GLY A 169 21.12 -1.41 0.16
CA GLY A 169 22.49 -0.94 0.05
C GLY A 169 22.65 0.57 0.19
N THR A 170 21.74 1.39 -0.36
CA THR A 170 21.78 2.86 -0.27
C THR A 170 20.41 3.46 0.02
N VAL A 171 20.39 4.70 0.55
CA VAL A 171 19.16 5.46 0.80
C VAL A 171 18.42 5.79 -0.51
N GLU A 172 19.18 6.01 -1.59
CA GLU A 172 18.62 6.33 -2.91
C GLU A 172 17.80 5.16 -3.45
N LYS A 173 18.30 3.93 -3.36
CA LYS A 173 17.55 2.73 -3.78
C LYS A 173 16.33 2.46 -2.89
N TYR A 174 16.46 2.73 -1.59
CA TYR A 174 15.33 2.65 -0.67
C TYR A 174 14.25 3.69 -1.00
N PHE A 175 14.67 4.93 -1.32
CA PHE A 175 13.76 5.97 -1.80
C PHE A 175 13.12 5.60 -3.14
N GLU A 176 13.90 5.11 -4.10
CA GLU A 176 13.42 4.66 -5.41
C GLU A 176 12.29 3.63 -5.25
N ALA A 177 12.52 2.59 -4.44
CA ALA A 177 11.49 1.59 -4.16
C ALA A 177 10.20 2.22 -3.60
N LYS A 178 10.28 3.17 -2.66
CA LYS A 178 9.11 3.86 -2.10
C LYS A 178 8.47 4.85 -3.07
N SER A 179 9.24 5.42 -3.99
CA SER A 179 8.74 6.41 -4.95
C SER A 179 7.67 5.84 -5.89
N HIS A 180 7.65 4.52 -6.09
CA HIS A 180 6.65 3.83 -6.90
C HIS A 180 5.22 4.01 -6.37
N ILE A 181 5.04 4.45 -5.12
CA ILE A 181 3.71 4.82 -4.63
C ILE A 181 3.09 5.98 -5.42
N ALA A 182 3.90 6.85 -6.04
CA ALA A 182 3.43 8.02 -6.78
C ALA A 182 3.98 8.12 -8.21
N ALA A 183 5.07 7.42 -8.55
CA ALA A 183 5.75 7.55 -9.84
C ALA A 183 4.85 7.20 -11.04
N TYR A 184 3.91 6.29 -10.88
CA TYR A 184 3.00 5.85 -11.94
C TYR A 184 1.59 6.44 -11.81
N GLN A 185 1.40 7.47 -10.98
CA GLN A 185 0.13 8.17 -10.87
C GLN A 185 -0.19 8.94 -12.16
N LYS A 186 -1.49 9.12 -12.40
CA LYS A 186 -2.05 9.77 -13.58
C LYS A 186 -2.53 11.18 -13.25
N SER A 187 -2.84 11.97 -14.28
CA SER A 187 -3.57 13.22 -14.10
C SER A 187 -4.94 12.94 -13.46
N GLY A 188 -5.25 13.68 -12.41
CA GLY A 188 -6.44 13.48 -11.57
C GLY A 188 -6.22 12.65 -10.32
N ASP A 189 -5.04 12.04 -10.16
CA ASP A 189 -4.64 11.39 -8.91
C ASP A 189 -4.13 12.42 -7.88
N TYR A 190 -4.01 12.02 -6.62
CA TYR A 190 -3.60 12.89 -5.51
C TYR A 190 -2.39 12.31 -4.79
N PHE A 191 -1.41 13.19 -4.52
CA PHE A 191 -0.19 12.82 -3.80
C PHE A 191 0.05 13.74 -2.61
N PHE A 192 -0.15 13.22 -1.41
CA PHE A 192 0.16 13.89 -0.14
C PHE A 192 1.55 13.44 0.33
N VAL A 193 2.45 14.38 0.53
CA VAL A 193 3.86 14.05 0.80
C VAL A 193 4.43 14.91 1.92
N GLY A 194 5.24 14.28 2.76
CA GLY A 194 5.97 14.95 3.84
C GLY A 194 7.11 15.81 3.33
N GLU A 195 7.43 16.89 4.06
CA GLU A 195 8.43 17.89 3.68
C GLU A 195 9.85 17.34 3.53
N ASN A 196 10.20 16.22 4.19
CA ASN A 196 11.52 15.61 4.11
C ASN A 196 11.65 14.52 3.02
N VAL A 197 10.58 14.30 2.24
CA VAL A 197 10.61 13.34 1.12
C VAL A 197 11.13 14.05 -0.12
N PRO A 198 12.17 13.50 -0.79
CA PRO A 198 12.66 14.05 -2.05
C PRO A 198 11.57 14.15 -3.13
N GLN A 199 11.81 14.96 -4.13
CA GLN A 199 10.87 15.13 -5.22
C GLN A 199 10.72 13.81 -6.02
N ILE A 200 9.47 13.44 -6.29
CA ILE A 200 9.10 12.32 -7.17
C ILE A 200 8.48 12.93 -8.42
N ASP A 201 8.89 12.45 -9.60
CA ASP A 201 8.22 12.79 -10.84
C ASP A 201 6.87 12.07 -10.91
N THR A 202 5.78 12.83 -10.91
CA THR A 202 4.42 12.32 -10.90
C THR A 202 3.48 13.27 -11.64
N LYS A 203 2.41 12.72 -12.23
CA LYS A 203 1.35 13.50 -12.87
C LYS A 203 0.22 13.87 -11.91
N ALA A 204 0.28 13.41 -10.67
CA ALA A 204 -0.72 13.67 -9.65
C ALA A 204 -0.70 15.12 -9.15
N GLN A 205 -1.81 15.54 -8.58
CA GLN A 205 -1.88 16.77 -7.80
C GLN A 205 -1.11 16.58 -6.49
N ARG A 206 0.08 17.19 -6.41
CA ARG A 206 0.98 17.05 -5.28
C ARG A 206 0.68 18.10 -4.19
N THR A 207 0.52 17.65 -2.94
CA THR A 207 0.37 18.50 -1.75
C THR A 207 1.47 18.15 -0.74
N VAL A 208 2.34 19.11 -0.41
CA VAL A 208 3.38 18.92 0.61
C VAL A 208 2.81 19.32 1.96
N LEU A 209 2.94 18.44 2.95
CA LEU A 209 2.58 18.71 4.34
C LEU A 209 3.84 19.00 5.15
N HIS A 210 3.75 20.04 5.97
CA HIS A 210 4.83 20.49 6.83
C HIS A 210 4.52 20.18 8.29
N GLN A 211 5.55 20.16 9.14
CA GLN A 211 5.35 20.02 10.59
C GLN A 211 4.32 21.05 11.07
N PRO A 212 3.31 20.66 11.86
CA PRO A 212 2.24 21.56 12.26
C PRO A 212 2.78 22.66 13.16
N LYS A 213 2.72 23.92 12.68
CA LYS A 213 3.04 25.10 13.48
C LYS A 213 1.74 25.71 13.98
N GLY A 214 1.47 25.55 15.29
CA GLY A 214 0.31 26.17 15.93
C GLY A 214 -1.04 25.45 15.69
N VAL A 215 -1.06 24.34 15.01
CA VAL A 215 -2.21 23.43 14.94
C VAL A 215 -1.95 22.27 15.91
N HIS A 216 -2.88 22.01 16.80
CA HIS A 216 -2.81 20.91 17.73
C HIS A 216 -4.10 20.11 17.67
N TYR A 217 -3.97 18.83 17.27
CA TYR A 217 -5.08 17.88 17.29
C TYR A 217 -5.24 17.32 18.71
N GLU A 218 -6.46 17.21 19.19
CA GLU A 218 -6.77 16.49 20.41
C GLU A 218 -6.65 14.99 20.14
N LEU A 219 -5.48 14.42 20.40
CA LEU A 219 -5.20 12.98 20.19
C LEU A 219 -4.90 12.31 21.51
N LYS A 220 -5.37 11.08 21.69
CA LYS A 220 -4.92 10.20 22.80
C LYS A 220 -3.47 9.73 22.62
N LEU A 221 -2.94 9.79 21.40
CA LEU A 221 -1.58 9.43 21.09
C LEU A 221 -0.64 10.61 21.36
N ALA A 222 0.32 10.42 22.24
CA ALA A 222 1.33 11.42 22.55
C ALA A 222 2.40 11.53 21.47
N GLY A 223 2.98 12.73 21.29
CA GLY A 223 4.13 13.00 20.44
C GLY A 223 3.81 13.81 19.18
N GLU A 224 4.76 14.66 18.79
CA GLU A 224 4.65 15.55 17.64
C GLU A 224 4.50 14.81 16.31
N HIS A 225 5.10 13.63 16.21
CA HIS A 225 4.97 12.80 15.01
C HIS A 225 3.51 12.35 14.77
N ASN A 226 2.73 12.07 15.82
CA ASN A 226 1.32 11.74 15.67
C ASN A 226 0.49 12.97 15.27
N GLN A 227 0.88 14.17 15.71
CA GLN A 227 0.29 15.44 15.25
C GLN A 227 0.55 15.64 13.75
N TYR A 228 1.75 15.26 13.30
CA TYR A 228 2.11 15.33 11.89
C TYR A 228 1.34 14.32 11.04
N ASP A 229 1.29 13.07 11.48
CA ASP A 229 0.54 11.99 10.81
C ASP A 229 -0.96 12.31 10.71
N ALA A 230 -1.54 12.94 11.74
CA ALA A 230 -2.95 13.36 11.78
C ALA A 230 -3.33 14.34 10.67
N GLN A 231 -2.40 15.21 10.22
CA GLN A 231 -2.65 16.11 9.09
C GLN A 231 -2.96 15.35 7.79
N PHE A 232 -2.24 14.27 7.54
CA PHE A 232 -2.49 13.45 6.34
C PHE A 232 -3.89 12.82 6.40
N VAL A 233 -4.29 12.36 7.59
CA VAL A 233 -5.62 11.79 7.83
C VAL A 233 -6.70 12.83 7.57
N GLU A 234 -6.59 14.03 8.16
CA GLU A 234 -7.54 15.14 7.95
C GLU A 234 -7.66 15.47 6.46
N ARG A 235 -6.53 15.68 5.76
CA ARG A 235 -6.52 16.08 4.35
C ARG A 235 -7.15 15.05 3.42
N VAL A 236 -6.88 13.78 3.65
CA VAL A 236 -7.47 12.73 2.82
C VAL A 236 -8.95 12.54 3.14
N ALA A 237 -9.35 12.60 4.41
CA ALA A 237 -10.75 12.51 4.78
C ALA A 237 -11.57 13.70 4.22
N GLU A 238 -11.04 14.93 4.27
CA GLU A 238 -11.65 16.10 3.63
C GLU A 238 -11.77 15.95 2.11
N LEU A 239 -10.73 15.42 1.43
CA LEU A 239 -10.77 15.12 -0.02
C LEU A 239 -11.90 14.16 -0.36
N LEU A 240 -12.18 13.20 0.51
CA LEU A 240 -13.25 12.21 0.36
C LEU A 240 -14.64 12.72 0.80
N GLY A 241 -14.75 14.00 1.18
CA GLY A 241 -16.01 14.65 1.53
C GLY A 241 -16.47 14.42 2.97
N CYS A 242 -15.58 13.97 3.86
CA CYS A 242 -15.90 13.85 5.28
C CYS A 242 -16.01 15.23 5.95
N GLU A 243 -17.02 15.39 6.79
CA GLU A 243 -17.22 16.62 7.55
C GLU A 243 -16.10 16.81 8.59
N LYS A 244 -15.49 18.00 8.63
CA LYS A 244 -14.31 18.28 9.46
C LYS A 244 -14.52 17.98 10.95
N GLU A 245 -15.67 18.34 11.51
CA GLU A 245 -15.96 18.10 12.93
C GLU A 245 -16.02 16.60 13.25
N ALA A 246 -16.59 15.78 12.34
CA ALA A 246 -16.64 14.33 12.49
C ALA A 246 -15.26 13.71 12.39
N VAL A 247 -14.40 14.21 11.47
CA VAL A 247 -13.00 13.79 11.32
C VAL A 247 -12.22 14.06 12.60
N LEU A 248 -12.25 15.30 13.11
CA LEU A 248 -11.53 15.68 14.34
C LEU A 248 -11.99 14.88 15.55
N LYS A 249 -13.29 14.67 15.70
CA LYS A 249 -13.85 13.85 16.77
C LYS A 249 -13.36 12.40 16.68
N SER A 250 -13.40 11.79 15.48
CA SER A 250 -12.96 10.41 15.30
C SER A 250 -11.47 10.25 15.55
N MET A 251 -10.64 11.25 15.17
CA MET A 251 -9.20 11.25 15.48
C MET A 251 -8.95 11.36 16.99
N ALA A 252 -9.72 12.21 17.72
CA ALA A 252 -9.61 12.36 19.16
C ALA A 252 -9.99 11.07 19.92
N ASP A 253 -10.92 10.28 19.39
CA ASP A 253 -11.36 9.02 19.97
C ASP A 253 -10.41 7.84 19.65
N PHE A 254 -9.50 7.99 18.66
CA PHE A 254 -8.58 6.93 18.24
C PHE A 254 -7.58 6.54 19.35
N GLU A 255 -7.58 5.28 19.76
CA GLU A 255 -6.76 4.78 20.87
C GLU A 255 -5.38 4.26 20.45
N GLY A 256 -5.10 4.23 19.15
CA GLY A 256 -3.89 3.63 18.62
C GLY A 256 -4.05 2.14 18.29
N LEU A 257 -2.93 1.55 17.87
CA LEU A 257 -2.86 0.12 17.57
C LEU A 257 -2.56 -0.66 18.85
N PRO A 258 -3.22 -1.82 19.09
CA PRO A 258 -2.85 -2.74 20.17
C PRO A 258 -1.34 -3.05 20.10
N HIS A 259 -0.66 -3.02 21.23
CA HIS A 259 0.77 -3.32 21.38
C HIS A 259 1.77 -2.31 20.77
N ARG A 260 1.35 -1.11 20.35
CA ARG A 260 2.24 0.01 19.99
C ARG A 260 2.01 1.17 20.95
N LEU A 261 3.00 1.41 21.87
CA LEU A 261 3.09 2.56 22.79
C LEU A 261 1.74 2.95 23.45
N GLN A 262 1.14 2.04 24.19
CA GLN A 262 0.18 2.37 25.24
C GLN A 262 1.01 2.68 26.49
N TYR A 263 1.09 3.95 26.86
CA TYR A 263 1.57 4.38 28.18
C TYR A 263 0.44 4.31 29.19
#